data_f0584632087f7ee3fb9e27257b876ad8
#
_entry.id   f0584632087f7ee3fb9e27257b876ad8
#
_cell.length_a   1.000
_cell.length_b   1.000
_cell.length_c   1.000
_cell.angle_alpha   90.00
_cell.angle_beta   90.00
_cell.angle_gamma   90.00
#
_symmetry.space_group_name_H-M   'P 1'
#
loop_
_entity.id
_entity.type
_entity.pdbx_description
1 polymer ?
#
loop_
_entity_poly.entity_id
_entity_poly.type
_entity_poly.pdbx_seq_one_letter_code
_entity_poly.pdbx_strand_id
1 'polypeptide(L)'
;MFLHGYTGGRYELLPLIEYLSSRYDFILEAPEYPGHGLNLLIKDTNEDMWFERAKQSYETLRKKSDKVIVIGFSMGGIIAGLLAKIKQPDQLVLIAPAFENINIQYLVKSPYTFINNMRYADLKILDFMVRRTVKINYKSFVAFKKLQQSALYVPEQISAKTLIIHGTIDGLVPIEKSRTLVKRIKHARLVEIDKGPHEICLSKVNYKVFYEVEKFIFKNKIKK
;
A
#
# COMPACT_ATOMS: atom_id res chain seq x y z
N MET A 1 1.39 -3.17 -10.92
CA MET A 1 2.48 -2.92 -9.96
C MET A 1 1.92 -2.83 -8.56
N PHE A 2 2.56 -3.46 -7.58
CA PHE A 2 2.10 -3.50 -6.18
C PHE A 2 3.20 -2.98 -5.26
N LEU A 3 2.86 -2.05 -4.36
CA LEU A 3 3.76 -1.32 -3.48
C LEU A 3 3.33 -1.51 -2.02
N HIS A 4 4.18 -2.14 -1.22
CA HIS A 4 3.90 -2.50 0.18
C HIS A 4 4.10 -1.34 1.17
N GLY A 5 3.74 -1.57 2.44
CA GLY A 5 3.80 -0.59 3.53
C GLY A 5 5.20 -0.42 4.16
N TYR A 6 5.31 0.57 5.07
CA TYR A 6 6.48 0.82 5.89
C TYR A 6 6.74 -0.36 6.82
N THR A 7 7.99 -0.80 6.91
CA THR A 7 8.43 -1.99 7.66
C THR A 7 7.77 -3.31 7.23
N GLY A 8 6.97 -3.30 6.18
CA GLY A 8 6.31 -4.47 5.61
C GLY A 8 7.10 -5.13 4.49
N GLY A 9 6.39 -5.82 3.60
CA GLY A 9 6.95 -6.49 2.43
C GLY A 9 5.85 -6.94 1.47
N ARG A 10 6.21 -7.61 0.39
CA ARG A 10 5.27 -8.14 -0.61
C ARG A 10 4.12 -8.95 -0.01
N TYR A 11 4.37 -9.66 1.08
CA TYR A 11 3.38 -10.50 1.76
C TYR A 11 2.10 -9.73 2.16
N GLU A 12 2.18 -8.42 2.42
CA GLU A 12 1.03 -7.59 2.78
C GLU A 12 -0.02 -7.54 1.66
N LEU A 13 0.40 -7.62 0.41
CA LEU A 13 -0.46 -7.58 -0.78
C LEU A 13 -0.58 -8.93 -1.50
N LEU A 14 0.14 -9.96 -1.03
CA LEU A 14 0.16 -11.27 -1.69
C LEU A 14 -1.23 -11.89 -1.89
N PRO A 15 -2.16 -11.86 -0.91
CA PRO A 15 -3.50 -12.41 -1.13
C PRO A 15 -4.29 -11.68 -2.24
N LEU A 16 -4.10 -10.35 -2.38
CA LEU A 16 -4.70 -9.58 -3.48
C LEU A 16 -4.06 -9.93 -4.83
N ILE A 17 -2.74 -10.10 -4.85
CA ILE A 17 -1.99 -10.51 -6.05
C ILE A 17 -2.47 -11.87 -6.52
N GLU A 18 -2.54 -12.86 -5.64
CA GLU A 18 -3.01 -14.21 -5.93
C GLU A 18 -4.47 -14.22 -6.42
N TYR A 19 -5.34 -13.46 -5.75
CA TYR A 19 -6.74 -13.31 -6.16
C TYR A 19 -6.87 -12.79 -7.60
N LEU A 20 -6.10 -11.77 -7.97
CA LEU A 20 -6.15 -11.19 -9.31
C LEU A 20 -5.48 -12.09 -10.35
N SER A 21 -4.31 -12.68 -10.03
CA SER A 21 -3.55 -13.55 -10.94
C SER A 21 -4.27 -14.86 -11.25
N SER A 22 -5.12 -15.34 -10.35
CA SER A 22 -5.96 -16.51 -10.61
C SER A 22 -7.09 -16.26 -11.61
N ARG A 23 -7.39 -14.99 -11.92
CA ARG A 23 -8.53 -14.57 -12.74
C ARG A 23 -8.16 -13.84 -14.02
N TYR A 24 -7.00 -13.21 -14.06
CA TYR A 24 -6.58 -12.36 -15.15
C TYR A 24 -5.10 -12.55 -15.47
N ASP A 25 -4.75 -12.47 -16.76
CA ASP A 25 -3.37 -12.40 -17.20
C ASP A 25 -2.87 -10.95 -17.18
N PHE A 26 -1.75 -10.72 -16.50
CA PHE A 26 -1.05 -9.44 -16.46
C PHE A 26 0.41 -9.60 -16.07
N ILE A 27 1.24 -8.65 -16.49
CA ILE A 27 2.64 -8.59 -16.07
C ILE A 27 2.68 -8.02 -14.66
N LEU A 28 3.31 -8.75 -13.73
CA LEU A 28 3.40 -8.41 -12.32
C LEU A 28 4.76 -7.81 -11.99
N GLU A 29 4.73 -6.66 -11.32
CA GLU A 29 5.85 -6.07 -10.59
C GLU A 29 5.42 -5.80 -9.14
N ALA A 30 6.15 -6.35 -8.19
CA ALA A 30 5.93 -6.16 -6.75
C ALA A 30 7.30 -6.01 -6.06
N PRO A 31 7.98 -4.85 -6.19
CA PRO A 31 9.31 -4.66 -5.61
C PRO A 31 9.25 -4.67 -4.08
N GLU A 32 10.23 -5.28 -3.45
CA GLU A 32 10.57 -5.00 -2.07
C GLU A 32 11.52 -3.82 -2.00
N TYR A 33 11.25 -2.87 -1.10
CA TYR A 33 12.15 -1.73 -0.89
C TYR A 33 13.41 -2.18 -0.15
N PRO A 34 14.55 -1.49 -0.36
CA PRO A 34 15.76 -1.76 0.41
C PRO A 34 15.48 -1.80 1.91
N GLY A 35 15.95 -2.83 2.57
CA GLY A 35 15.80 -3.04 4.00
C GLY A 35 14.44 -3.55 4.48
N HIS A 36 13.46 -3.73 3.59
CA HIS A 36 12.14 -4.26 3.90
C HIS A 36 12.02 -5.77 3.65
N GLY A 37 10.84 -6.33 3.85
CA GLY A 37 10.58 -7.76 3.73
C GLY A 37 10.80 -8.51 5.05
N LEU A 38 10.73 -9.84 5.01
CA LEU A 38 10.83 -10.69 6.20
C LEU A 38 12.17 -10.56 6.95
N ASN A 39 13.24 -10.15 6.25
CA ASN A 39 14.57 -9.89 6.83
C ASN A 39 14.79 -8.39 7.07
N LEU A 40 13.85 -7.74 7.74
CA LEU A 40 13.86 -6.30 7.98
C LEU A 40 15.21 -5.78 8.50
N LEU A 41 15.94 -4.99 7.66
CA LEU A 41 17.22 -4.34 7.93
C LEU A 41 17.19 -2.87 7.51
N ILE A 42 16.20 -2.13 8.01
CA ILE A 42 15.81 -0.80 7.56
C ILE A 42 16.76 0.33 8.02
N LYS A 43 17.68 0.05 8.94
CA LYS A 43 18.51 1.08 9.61
C LYS A 43 19.40 1.90 8.68
N ASP A 44 19.83 1.32 7.54
CA ASP A 44 20.76 1.92 6.60
C ASP A 44 20.07 2.32 5.29
N THR A 45 18.75 2.47 5.30
CA THR A 45 17.95 2.85 4.14
C THR A 45 17.18 4.15 4.39
N ASN A 46 16.80 4.84 3.32
CA ASN A 46 16.09 6.11 3.37
C ASN A 46 14.96 6.18 2.33
N GLU A 47 14.22 7.26 2.38
CA GLU A 47 13.08 7.55 1.52
C GLU A 47 13.42 7.56 0.03
N ASP A 48 14.59 8.09 -0.33
CA ASP A 48 15.03 8.15 -1.73
C ASP A 48 15.30 6.75 -2.29
N MET A 49 15.95 5.88 -1.51
CA MET A 49 16.20 4.49 -1.91
C MET A 49 14.90 3.72 -2.13
N TRP A 50 13.89 3.96 -1.29
CA TRP A 50 12.58 3.30 -1.43
C TRP A 50 11.84 3.80 -2.68
N PHE A 51 11.87 5.11 -2.89
CA PHE A 51 11.22 5.71 -4.06
C PHE A 51 11.90 5.29 -5.37
N GLU A 52 13.23 5.35 -5.44
CA GLU A 52 14.00 4.95 -6.64
C GLU A 52 13.78 3.47 -6.98
N ARG A 53 13.70 2.58 -5.97
CA ARG A 53 13.38 1.16 -6.20
C ARG A 53 12.00 0.99 -6.86
N ALA A 54 11.02 1.72 -6.39
CA ALA A 54 9.67 1.70 -6.98
C ALA A 54 9.66 2.27 -8.40
N LYS A 55 10.37 3.38 -8.63
CA LYS A 55 10.48 4.05 -9.94
C LYS A 55 11.15 3.14 -10.97
N GLN A 56 12.24 2.45 -10.63
CA GLN A 56 12.91 1.47 -11.51
C GLN A 56 11.96 0.33 -11.90
N SER A 57 11.20 -0.21 -10.93
CA SER A 57 10.21 -1.25 -11.23
C SER A 57 9.06 -0.74 -12.11
N TYR A 58 8.61 0.50 -11.91
CA TYR A 58 7.62 1.12 -12.80
C TYR A 58 8.14 1.25 -14.22
N GLU A 59 9.37 1.72 -14.39
CA GLU A 59 10.00 1.89 -15.72
C GLU A 59 10.20 0.55 -16.43
N THR A 60 10.58 -0.48 -15.70
CA THR A 60 10.67 -1.85 -16.22
C THR A 60 9.32 -2.36 -16.71
N LEU A 61 8.26 -2.13 -15.93
CA LEU A 61 6.90 -2.54 -16.28
C LEU A 61 6.39 -1.74 -17.49
N ARG A 62 6.63 -0.42 -17.53
CA ARG A 62 6.17 0.46 -18.61
C ARG A 62 6.77 0.11 -19.97
N LYS A 63 8.02 -0.39 -20.00
CA LYS A 63 8.65 -0.90 -21.23
C LYS A 63 7.99 -2.17 -21.77
N LYS A 64 7.26 -2.91 -20.94
CA LYS A 64 6.63 -4.20 -21.27
C LYS A 64 5.10 -4.10 -21.42
N SER A 65 4.51 -2.94 -21.12
CA SER A 65 3.04 -2.80 -21.04
C SER A 65 2.59 -1.41 -21.45
N ASP A 66 1.60 -1.36 -22.34
CA ASP A 66 0.95 -0.10 -22.78
C ASP A 66 0.08 0.50 -21.67
N LYS A 67 -0.43 -0.34 -20.78
CA LYS A 67 -1.26 0.08 -19.63
C LYS A 67 -0.64 -0.35 -18.32
N VAL A 68 -0.34 0.62 -17.43
CA VAL A 68 0.23 0.38 -16.12
C VAL A 68 -0.74 0.84 -15.03
N ILE A 69 -1.02 -0.07 -14.11
CA ILE A 69 -1.83 0.19 -12.92
C ILE A 69 -0.91 0.10 -11.70
N VAL A 70 -0.96 1.11 -10.83
CA VAL A 70 -0.20 1.12 -9.59
C VAL A 70 -1.15 0.95 -8.41
N ILE A 71 -0.84 -0.01 -7.54
CA ILE A 71 -1.57 -0.31 -6.31
C ILE A 71 -0.60 -0.11 -5.16
N GLY A 72 -0.90 0.81 -4.25
CA GLY A 72 -0.05 1.12 -3.11
C GLY A 72 -0.79 0.97 -1.78
N PHE A 73 -0.18 0.27 -0.84
CA PHE A 73 -0.68 0.09 0.52
C PHE A 73 0.12 0.94 1.51
N SER A 74 -0.57 1.70 2.37
CA SER A 74 0.04 2.48 3.45
C SER A 74 1.14 3.43 2.93
N MET A 75 2.42 3.26 3.32
CA MET A 75 3.58 3.96 2.74
C MET A 75 3.67 3.75 1.22
N GLY A 76 3.38 2.54 0.74
CA GLY A 76 3.31 2.26 -0.69
C GLY A 76 2.27 3.11 -1.42
N GLY A 77 1.23 3.57 -0.73
CA GLY A 77 0.26 4.56 -1.22
C GLY A 77 0.89 5.94 -1.45
N ILE A 78 1.79 6.38 -0.56
CA ILE A 78 2.55 7.63 -0.72
C ILE A 78 3.45 7.52 -1.96
N ILE A 79 4.23 6.43 -2.05
CA ILE A 79 5.14 6.18 -3.18
C ILE A 79 4.35 6.07 -4.50
N ALA A 80 3.18 5.41 -4.49
CA ALA A 80 2.29 5.33 -5.63
C ALA A 80 1.79 6.72 -6.09
N GLY A 81 1.47 7.59 -5.14
CA GLY A 81 1.10 8.99 -5.42
C GLY A 81 2.25 9.80 -6.02
N LEU A 82 3.46 9.68 -5.46
CA LEU A 82 4.67 10.31 -6.02
C LEU A 82 4.96 9.82 -7.44
N LEU A 83 4.83 8.51 -7.69
CA LEU A 83 4.94 7.94 -9.04
C LEU A 83 3.83 8.49 -9.96
N ALA A 84 2.60 8.59 -9.48
CA ALA A 84 1.48 9.09 -10.27
C ALA A 84 1.69 10.56 -10.70
N LYS A 85 2.29 11.39 -9.85
CA LYS A 85 2.67 12.76 -10.19
C LYS A 85 3.64 12.83 -11.36
N ILE A 86 4.68 11.96 -11.40
CA ILE A 86 5.80 12.10 -12.36
C ILE A 86 5.70 11.14 -13.55
N LYS A 87 5.01 10.02 -13.42
CA LYS A 87 4.95 8.94 -14.42
C LYS A 87 3.56 8.71 -15.00
N GLN A 88 2.52 9.27 -14.39
CA GLN A 88 1.13 9.23 -14.83
C GLN A 88 0.66 7.80 -15.21
N PRO A 89 0.50 6.88 -14.25
CA PRO A 89 -0.06 5.55 -14.51
C PRO A 89 -1.51 5.67 -15.03
N ASP A 90 -1.97 4.67 -15.75
CA ASP A 90 -3.33 4.68 -16.31
C ASP A 90 -4.43 4.62 -15.23
N GLN A 91 -4.15 3.90 -14.13
CA GLN A 91 -5.02 3.84 -12.95
C GLN A 91 -4.18 3.74 -11.66
N LEU A 92 -4.74 4.28 -10.59
CA LEU A 92 -4.12 4.28 -9.27
C LEU A 92 -5.08 3.67 -8.24
N VAL A 93 -4.59 2.75 -7.41
CA VAL A 93 -5.32 2.22 -6.25
C VAL A 93 -4.51 2.50 -4.99
N LEU A 94 -5.12 3.18 -4.03
CA LEU A 94 -4.53 3.55 -2.75
C LEU A 94 -5.28 2.82 -1.64
N ILE A 95 -4.61 1.89 -0.96
CA ILE A 95 -5.17 1.09 0.14
C ILE A 95 -4.62 1.62 1.45
N ALA A 96 -5.48 2.15 2.33
CA ALA A 96 -5.13 2.75 3.61
C ALA A 96 -3.90 3.70 3.52
N PRO A 97 -3.87 4.67 2.56
CA PRO A 97 -2.66 5.43 2.23
C PRO A 97 -2.27 6.38 3.37
N ALA A 98 -0.97 6.39 3.73
CA ALA A 98 -0.42 7.10 4.89
C ALA A 98 0.14 8.49 4.53
N PHE A 99 -0.56 9.30 3.71
CA PHE A 99 -0.11 10.64 3.29
C PHE A 99 0.06 11.63 4.44
N GLU A 100 -0.67 11.46 5.52
CA GLU A 100 -0.65 12.34 6.68
C GLU A 100 -0.15 11.60 7.93
N ASN A 101 -0.16 12.32 9.08
CA ASN A 101 0.30 11.76 10.35
C ASN A 101 -0.42 10.46 10.72
N ILE A 102 0.35 9.47 11.12
CA ILE A 102 -0.10 8.16 11.59
C ILE A 102 -0.09 8.10 13.11
N ASN A 103 -0.92 7.21 13.67
CA ASN A 103 -0.92 6.92 15.09
C ASN A 103 0.22 5.96 15.46
N ILE A 104 1.38 6.52 15.86
CA ILE A 104 2.58 5.74 16.18
C ILE A 104 2.35 4.75 17.35
N GLN A 105 1.49 5.09 18.31
CA GLN A 105 1.19 4.19 19.43
C GLN A 105 0.56 2.88 18.96
N TYR A 106 -0.16 2.91 17.83
CA TYR A 106 -0.72 1.72 17.22
C TYR A 106 0.36 0.77 16.66
N LEU A 107 1.46 1.29 16.11
CA LEU A 107 2.58 0.46 15.65
C LEU A 107 3.17 -0.42 16.76
N VAL A 108 3.22 0.10 17.98
CA VAL A 108 3.73 -0.63 19.15
C VAL A 108 2.72 -1.66 19.67
N LYS A 109 1.42 -1.37 19.57
CA LYS A 109 0.32 -2.25 20.03
C LYS A 109 -0.16 -3.24 18.95
N SER A 110 0.29 -3.09 17.73
CA SER A 110 -0.19 -3.78 16.53
C SER A 110 -0.10 -5.31 16.55
N PRO A 111 0.89 -5.99 17.18
CA PRO A 111 0.94 -7.46 17.13
C PRO A 111 -0.33 -8.13 17.61
N TYR A 112 -0.94 -7.64 18.70
CA TYR A 112 -2.16 -8.24 19.28
C TYR A 112 -3.39 -8.02 18.38
N THR A 113 -3.57 -6.79 17.89
CA THR A 113 -4.69 -6.47 16.98
C THR A 113 -4.57 -7.16 15.63
N PHE A 114 -3.34 -7.37 15.17
CA PHE A 114 -3.04 -8.11 13.95
C PHE A 114 -3.49 -9.57 14.06
N ILE A 115 -3.10 -10.27 15.12
CA ILE A 115 -3.45 -11.69 15.36
C ILE A 115 -4.98 -11.90 15.34
N ASN A 116 -5.72 -11.03 16.02
CA ASN A 116 -7.17 -11.16 16.13
C ASN A 116 -7.93 -10.89 14.81
N ASN A 117 -7.34 -10.15 13.89
CA ASN A 117 -7.99 -9.72 12.64
C ASN A 117 -7.54 -10.50 11.40
N MET A 118 -6.50 -11.33 11.50
CA MET A 118 -5.99 -12.09 10.36
C MET A 118 -6.90 -13.26 9.96
N ARG A 119 -7.01 -13.45 8.65
CA ARG A 119 -7.67 -14.63 8.05
C ARG A 119 -6.73 -15.84 7.96
N TYR A 120 -5.43 -15.58 7.78
CA TYR A 120 -4.40 -16.59 7.64
C TYR A 120 -3.25 -16.27 8.60
N ALA A 121 -3.15 -17.02 9.69
CA ALA A 121 -2.02 -16.95 10.60
C ALA A 121 -0.88 -17.84 10.09
N ASP A 122 -0.06 -17.34 9.19
CA ASP A 122 1.25 -17.94 8.93
C ASP A 122 2.15 -17.59 10.13
N LEU A 123 2.63 -18.63 10.82
CA LEU A 123 3.51 -18.50 12.00
C LEU A 123 4.77 -17.67 11.70
N LYS A 124 5.29 -17.72 10.46
CA LYS A 124 6.44 -16.90 10.04
C LYS A 124 6.10 -15.43 9.96
N ILE A 125 4.92 -15.08 9.45
CA ILE A 125 4.45 -13.69 9.41
C ILE A 125 4.20 -13.19 10.82
N LEU A 126 3.65 -14.03 11.69
CA LEU A 126 3.39 -13.69 13.08
C LEU A 126 4.69 -13.41 13.85
N ASP A 127 5.67 -14.32 13.77
CA ASP A 127 7.01 -14.13 14.37
C ASP A 127 7.68 -12.84 13.83
N PHE A 128 7.60 -12.61 12.53
CA PHE A 128 8.09 -11.38 11.93
C PHE A 128 7.41 -10.12 12.50
N MET A 129 6.08 -10.12 12.64
CA MET A 129 5.32 -8.96 13.16
C MET A 129 5.69 -8.63 14.61
N VAL A 130 5.94 -9.64 15.44
CA VAL A 130 6.44 -9.45 16.80
C VAL A 130 7.85 -8.84 16.80
N ARG A 131 8.75 -9.36 15.96
CA ARG A 131 10.13 -8.86 15.84
C ARG A 131 10.24 -7.49 15.17
N ARG A 132 9.30 -7.14 14.30
CA ARG A 132 9.24 -5.87 13.56
C ARG A 132 9.29 -4.66 14.48
N THR A 133 8.55 -4.69 15.59
CA THR A 133 8.48 -3.56 16.53
C THR A 133 9.82 -3.20 17.14
N VAL A 134 10.70 -4.19 17.36
CA VAL A 134 12.05 -4.00 17.91
C VAL A 134 13.04 -3.47 16.85
N LYS A 135 12.76 -3.70 15.57
CA LYS A 135 13.66 -3.34 14.48
C LYS A 135 13.42 -1.92 13.91
N ILE A 136 12.30 -1.27 14.28
CA ILE A 136 12.03 0.11 13.88
C ILE A 136 12.99 1.01 14.69
N ASN A 137 13.81 1.80 13.99
CA ASN A 137 14.70 2.75 14.62
C ASN A 137 14.33 4.20 14.25
N TYR A 138 14.88 5.16 14.99
CA TYR A 138 14.61 6.58 14.78
C TYR A 138 14.95 7.06 13.37
N LYS A 139 16.07 6.62 12.79
CA LYS A 139 16.49 7.05 11.43
C LYS A 139 15.49 6.63 10.36
N SER A 140 15.02 5.38 10.41
CA SER A 140 14.02 4.90 9.45
C SER A 140 12.67 5.60 9.60
N PHE A 141 12.30 5.95 10.84
CA PHE A 141 11.11 6.73 11.09
C PHE A 141 11.22 8.16 10.54
N VAL A 142 12.39 8.80 10.70
CA VAL A 142 12.67 10.12 10.10
C VAL A 142 12.58 10.05 8.57
N ALA A 143 13.12 9.01 7.94
CA ALA A 143 13.01 8.79 6.51
C ALA A 143 11.53 8.65 6.07
N PHE A 144 10.73 7.86 6.80
CA PHE A 144 9.29 7.78 6.55
C PHE A 144 8.59 9.15 6.65
N LYS A 145 8.93 9.97 7.65
CA LYS A 145 8.37 11.32 7.81
C LYS A 145 8.78 12.25 6.66
N LYS A 146 10.02 12.18 6.19
CA LYS A 146 10.47 12.93 5.01
C LYS A 146 9.70 12.53 3.75
N LEU A 147 9.44 11.22 3.57
CA LEU A 147 8.61 10.73 2.47
C LEU A 147 7.18 11.31 2.56
N GLN A 148 6.57 11.36 3.75
CA GLN A 148 5.27 12.02 3.95
C GLN A 148 5.32 13.50 3.57
N GLN A 149 6.36 14.23 4.00
CA GLN A 149 6.53 15.65 3.70
C GLN A 149 6.69 15.90 2.19
N SER A 150 7.47 15.08 1.48
CA SER A 150 7.65 15.20 0.03
C SER A 150 6.34 14.99 -0.75
N ALA A 151 5.37 14.29 -0.16
CA ALA A 151 4.09 13.99 -0.77
C ALA A 151 2.95 14.93 -0.35
N LEU A 152 3.20 15.95 0.47
CA LEU A 152 2.17 16.83 1.04
C LEU A 152 1.25 17.48 0.00
N TYR A 153 1.80 17.92 -1.12
CA TYR A 153 1.07 18.59 -2.23
C TYR A 153 0.94 17.70 -3.49
N VAL A 154 1.18 16.40 -3.34
CA VAL A 154 1.08 15.43 -4.45
C VAL A 154 -0.37 15.12 -4.83
N PRO A 155 -1.33 15.01 -3.89
CA PRO A 155 -2.70 14.64 -4.22
C PRO A 155 -3.34 15.52 -5.30
N GLU A 156 -3.15 16.82 -5.26
CA GLU A 156 -3.70 17.78 -6.23
C GLU A 156 -3.11 17.64 -7.64
N GLN A 157 -1.96 16.97 -7.74
CA GLN A 157 -1.23 16.77 -8.99
C GLN A 157 -1.48 15.39 -9.62
N ILE A 158 -2.27 14.53 -8.95
CA ILE A 158 -2.64 13.21 -9.47
C ILE A 158 -3.77 13.38 -10.49
N SER A 159 -3.47 13.08 -11.75
CA SER A 159 -4.45 13.07 -12.86
C SER A 159 -5.05 11.70 -13.13
N ALA A 160 -4.39 10.62 -12.68
CA ALA A 160 -4.84 9.26 -12.88
C ALA A 160 -6.20 8.99 -12.22
N LYS A 161 -7.04 8.18 -12.86
CA LYS A 161 -8.24 7.63 -12.22
C LYS A 161 -7.83 6.88 -10.95
N THR A 162 -8.36 7.31 -9.79
CA THR A 162 -7.92 6.82 -8.50
C THR A 162 -9.04 6.15 -7.69
N LEU A 163 -8.77 4.97 -7.17
CA LEU A 163 -9.57 4.31 -6.15
C LEU A 163 -8.84 4.37 -4.82
N ILE A 164 -9.48 4.93 -3.80
CA ILE A 164 -9.02 4.86 -2.42
C ILE A 164 -9.87 3.83 -1.69
N ILE A 165 -9.24 2.89 -0.98
CA ILE A 165 -9.91 1.90 -0.13
C ILE A 165 -9.38 2.05 1.28
N HIS A 166 -10.27 2.13 2.28
CA HIS A 166 -9.87 2.29 3.67
C HIS A 166 -10.77 1.53 4.62
N GLY A 167 -10.19 0.95 5.67
CA GLY A 167 -10.92 0.23 6.70
C GLY A 167 -11.45 1.16 7.78
N THR A 168 -12.71 0.94 8.23
CA THR A 168 -13.35 1.82 9.23
C THR A 168 -12.79 1.70 10.64
N ILE A 169 -12.03 0.63 10.93
CA ILE A 169 -11.36 0.43 12.24
C ILE A 169 -9.83 0.45 12.11
N ASP A 170 -9.31 1.17 11.10
CA ASP A 170 -7.88 1.39 10.96
C ASP A 170 -7.35 2.25 12.12
N GLY A 171 -6.61 1.63 13.03
CA GLY A 171 -6.06 2.32 14.19
C GLY A 171 -4.72 3.02 13.92
N LEU A 172 -4.06 2.70 12.80
CA LEU A 172 -2.78 3.30 12.41
C LEU A 172 -2.97 4.57 11.59
N VAL A 173 -3.79 4.51 10.55
CA VAL A 173 -4.16 5.66 9.71
C VAL A 173 -5.66 5.89 9.89
N PRO A 174 -6.09 6.94 10.61
CA PRO A 174 -7.52 7.23 10.78
C PRO A 174 -8.22 7.43 9.43
N ILE A 175 -9.40 6.85 9.25
CA ILE A 175 -10.15 6.87 7.99
C ILE A 175 -10.47 8.30 7.51
N GLU A 176 -10.57 9.26 8.43
CA GLU A 176 -10.78 10.67 8.15
C GLU A 176 -9.70 11.23 7.21
N LYS A 177 -8.49 10.68 7.25
CA LYS A 177 -7.39 11.04 6.34
C LYS A 177 -7.72 10.68 4.90
N SER A 178 -8.33 9.54 4.65
CA SER A 178 -8.79 9.17 3.31
C SER A 178 -10.04 9.93 2.87
N ARG A 179 -10.92 10.30 3.80
CA ARG A 179 -12.07 11.20 3.53
C ARG A 179 -11.63 12.60 3.12
N THR A 180 -10.50 13.08 3.67
CA THR A 180 -9.87 14.33 3.24
C THR A 180 -9.13 14.15 1.92
N LEU A 181 -8.34 13.08 1.79
CA LEU A 181 -7.53 12.80 0.61
C LEU A 181 -8.36 12.68 -0.67
N VAL A 182 -9.54 12.03 -0.62
CA VAL A 182 -10.41 11.86 -1.79
C VAL A 182 -10.87 13.17 -2.38
N LYS A 183 -11.01 14.22 -1.56
CA LYS A 183 -11.42 15.57 -2.00
C LYS A 183 -10.28 16.33 -2.70
N ARG A 184 -9.02 15.91 -2.48
CA ARG A 184 -7.82 16.52 -3.03
C ARG A 184 -7.39 15.92 -4.37
N ILE A 185 -7.85 14.72 -4.71
CA ILE A 185 -7.52 14.05 -5.97
C ILE A 185 -8.69 14.19 -6.94
N LYS A 186 -8.47 14.86 -8.08
CA LYS A 186 -9.52 15.27 -9.03
C LYS A 186 -10.43 14.12 -9.50
N HIS A 187 -9.87 12.94 -9.74
CA HIS A 187 -10.60 11.78 -10.29
C HIS A 187 -10.60 10.59 -9.34
N ALA A 188 -10.79 10.87 -8.05
CA ALA A 188 -10.79 9.85 -7.01
C ALA A 188 -12.21 9.48 -6.53
N ARG A 189 -12.35 8.22 -6.09
CA ARG A 189 -13.47 7.77 -5.25
C ARG A 189 -12.93 7.03 -4.04
N LEU A 190 -13.63 7.14 -2.91
CA LEU A 190 -13.34 6.41 -1.68
C LEU A 190 -14.34 5.26 -1.51
N VAL A 191 -13.81 4.10 -1.11
CA VAL A 191 -14.59 2.96 -0.62
C VAL A 191 -14.16 2.66 0.81
N GLU A 192 -15.10 2.79 1.72
CA GLU A 192 -14.91 2.45 3.13
C GLU A 192 -15.29 0.99 3.36
N ILE A 193 -14.40 0.23 3.99
CA ILE A 193 -14.63 -1.19 4.30
C ILE A 193 -14.97 -1.32 5.78
N ASP A 194 -16.22 -1.61 6.05
CA ASP A 194 -16.69 -1.83 7.42
C ASP A 194 -15.88 -2.93 8.12
N LYS A 195 -15.44 -2.64 9.36
CA LYS A 195 -14.59 -3.49 10.20
C LYS A 195 -13.24 -3.83 9.56
N GLY A 196 -12.78 -3.05 8.58
CA GLY A 196 -11.45 -3.19 7.99
C GLY A 196 -10.38 -2.58 8.92
N PRO A 197 -9.36 -3.35 9.35
CA PRO A 197 -8.18 -2.84 10.05
C PRO A 197 -7.17 -2.25 9.06
N HIS A 198 -5.99 -1.78 9.57
CA HIS A 198 -4.93 -1.25 8.70
C HIS A 198 -4.44 -2.27 7.68
N GLU A 199 -4.03 -3.47 8.12
CA GLU A 199 -3.56 -4.57 7.27
C GLU A 199 -4.75 -5.27 6.55
N ILE A 200 -5.55 -4.48 5.87
CA ILE A 200 -6.86 -4.87 5.37
C ILE A 200 -6.81 -6.04 4.36
N CYS A 201 -5.73 -6.13 3.55
CA CYS A 201 -5.56 -7.22 2.58
C CYS A 201 -5.27 -8.57 3.26
N LEU A 202 -4.80 -8.59 4.50
CA LEU A 202 -4.57 -9.78 5.32
C LEU A 202 -5.75 -10.12 6.24
N SER A 203 -6.74 -9.24 6.33
CA SER A 203 -7.85 -9.34 7.27
C SER A 203 -8.96 -10.27 6.81
N LYS A 204 -9.89 -10.58 7.72
CA LYS A 204 -11.10 -11.37 7.44
C LYS A 204 -12.04 -10.72 6.42
N VAL A 205 -11.93 -9.40 6.21
CA VAL A 205 -12.76 -8.64 5.26
C VAL A 205 -12.06 -8.34 3.93
N ASN A 206 -10.89 -8.94 3.68
CA ASN A 206 -10.06 -8.71 2.49
C ASN A 206 -10.82 -8.94 1.16
N TYR A 207 -11.77 -9.87 1.13
CA TYR A 207 -12.58 -10.16 -0.05
C TYR A 207 -13.35 -8.94 -0.56
N LYS A 208 -13.76 -8.02 0.33
CA LYS A 208 -14.42 -6.76 -0.05
C LYS A 208 -13.43 -5.83 -0.78
N VAL A 209 -12.18 -5.77 -0.29
CA VAL A 209 -11.10 -5.02 -0.95
C VAL A 209 -10.82 -5.59 -2.34
N PHE A 210 -10.69 -6.91 -2.43
CA PHE A 210 -10.36 -7.60 -3.68
C PHE A 210 -11.44 -7.37 -4.74
N TYR A 211 -12.72 -7.46 -4.35
CA TYR A 211 -13.84 -7.18 -5.22
C TYR A 211 -13.82 -5.73 -5.75
N GLU A 212 -13.59 -4.74 -4.89
CA GLU A 212 -13.56 -3.33 -5.30
C GLU A 212 -12.35 -3.01 -6.21
N VAL A 213 -11.19 -3.61 -5.93
CA VAL A 213 -10.01 -3.50 -6.78
C VAL A 213 -10.26 -4.15 -8.15
N GLU A 214 -10.77 -5.39 -8.16
CA GLU A 214 -11.12 -6.11 -9.39
C GLU A 214 -12.10 -5.31 -10.25
N LYS A 215 -13.20 -4.86 -9.65
CA LYS A 215 -14.22 -4.04 -10.31
C LYS A 215 -13.67 -2.74 -10.89
N PHE A 216 -12.74 -2.08 -10.19
CA PHE A 216 -12.14 -0.85 -10.65
C PHE A 216 -11.18 -1.06 -11.83
N ILE A 217 -10.36 -2.11 -11.77
CA ILE A 217 -9.31 -2.36 -12.76
C ILE A 217 -9.87 -3.04 -14.01
N PHE A 218 -10.78 -4.01 -13.84
CA PHE A 218 -11.19 -4.94 -14.90
C PHE A 218 -12.67 -4.81 -15.31
N LYS A 219 -13.32 -3.69 -15.03
CA LYS A 219 -14.78 -3.46 -15.22
C LYS A 219 -15.37 -3.98 -16.53
N ASN A 220 -14.58 -4.12 -17.59
CA ASN A 220 -15.03 -4.57 -18.92
C ASN A 220 -14.11 -5.67 -19.51
N LYS A 221 -13.36 -6.41 -18.67
CA LYS A 221 -12.50 -7.49 -19.15
C LYS A 221 -13.12 -8.86 -18.87
N ILE A 222 -12.95 -9.78 -19.81
CA ILE A 222 -13.33 -11.19 -19.66
C ILE A 222 -12.38 -11.81 -18.63
N LYS A 223 -12.94 -12.54 -17.66
CA LYS A 223 -12.16 -13.37 -16.71
C LYS A 223 -11.59 -14.58 -17.45
N LYS A 224 -10.48 -15.11 -16.98
CA LYS A 224 -9.95 -16.41 -17.43
C LYS A 224 -10.99 -17.50 -17.31
#